data_64746f68731cc4ceb3b4b0f51653547e
#
_entry.id   64746f68731cc4ceb3b4b0f51653547e
#
_cell.length_a   1.000
_cell.length_b   1.000
_cell.length_c   1.000
_cell.angle_alpha   90.00
_cell.angle_beta   90.00
_cell.angle_gamma   90.00
#
_symmetry.space_group_name_H-M   'P 1'
#
loop_
_entity.id
_entity.type
_entity.pdbx_description
1 polymer ?
#
loop_
_entity_poly.entity_id
_entity_poly.type
_entity_poly.pdbx_seq_one_letter_code
_entity_poly.pdbx_strand_id
1 'polypeptide(L)'
;MAANRWRLEGQLALVTGASAGIGLAITRELLGFGADVMLVARDAAALQDARQDLAEEFPEREISVLAADVADDEDRRAILDWVEDHAEGLNILVNNAGGNVT
;
A
#
# COMPACT_ATOMS: atom_id res chain seq x y z
N MET A 1 24.33 -13.62 2.69
CA MET A 1 24.41 -12.22 3.06
C MET A 1 23.25 -11.84 3.95
N ALA A 2 23.55 -11.09 4.97
CA ALA A 2 22.50 -10.68 5.91
C ALA A 2 21.39 -9.88 5.22
N ALA A 3 21.75 -9.09 4.23
CA ALA A 3 20.79 -8.25 3.51
C ALA A 3 19.69 -9.05 2.85
N ASN A 4 19.96 -10.29 2.48
CA ASN A 4 18.96 -11.11 1.78
C ASN A 4 17.80 -11.53 2.66
N ARG A 5 17.97 -11.50 3.96
CA ARG A 5 16.90 -11.89 4.89
C ARG A 5 15.73 -10.91 4.89
N TRP A 6 15.98 -9.70 4.49
CA TRP A 6 14.99 -8.63 4.57
C TRP A 6 14.41 -8.25 3.22
N ARG A 7 14.66 -9.08 2.21
CA ARG A 7 14.15 -8.77 0.88
C ARG A 7 12.73 -9.29 0.74
N LEU A 8 11.91 -8.46 0.13
CA LEU A 8 10.50 -8.79 -0.08
C LEU A 8 10.17 -8.88 -1.57
N GLU A 9 11.16 -9.18 -2.39
CA GLU A 9 10.94 -9.28 -3.83
C GLU A 9 9.90 -10.33 -4.14
N GLY A 10 8.99 -9.99 -5.04
CA GLY A 10 7.90 -10.88 -5.39
C GLY A 10 6.72 -10.80 -4.45
N GLN A 11 6.82 -10.00 -3.38
CA GLN A 11 5.73 -9.84 -2.43
C GLN A 11 4.87 -8.65 -2.82
N LEU A 12 3.59 -8.74 -2.52
CA LEU A 12 2.64 -7.66 -2.76
C LEU A 12 2.02 -7.26 -1.43
N ALA A 13 2.07 -5.98 -1.11
CA ALA A 13 1.53 -5.46 0.13
C ALA A 13 0.39 -4.50 -0.15
N LEU A 14 -0.65 -4.56 0.67
CA LEU A 14 -1.74 -3.59 0.65
C LEU A 14 -1.64 -2.76 1.92
N VAL A 15 -1.56 -1.45 1.77
CA VAL A 15 -1.39 -0.54 2.90
C VAL A 15 -2.55 0.44 2.92
N THR A 16 -3.33 0.46 4.00
CA THR A 16 -4.40 1.43 4.16
C THR A 16 -3.87 2.66 4.90
N GLY A 17 -4.49 3.82 4.65
CA GLY A 17 -4.02 5.07 5.24
C GLY A 17 -2.64 5.45 4.73
N ALA A 18 -2.37 5.18 3.46
CA ALA A 18 -1.01 5.21 2.93
C ALA A 18 -0.54 6.55 2.40
N SER A 19 -1.42 7.56 2.35
CA SER A 19 -1.06 8.81 1.69
C SER A 19 -0.21 9.74 2.55
N ALA A 20 -0.06 9.45 3.84
CA ALA A 20 0.70 10.33 4.74
C ALA A 20 1.09 9.59 6.00
N GLY A 21 1.96 10.20 6.78
CA GLY A 21 2.29 9.75 8.12
C GLY A 21 2.89 8.35 8.18
N ILE A 22 2.42 7.57 9.15
CA ILE A 22 2.97 6.25 9.40
C ILE A 22 2.74 5.31 8.22
N GLY A 23 1.56 5.39 7.60
CA GLY A 23 1.26 4.53 6.44
C GLY A 23 2.23 4.76 5.30
N LEU A 24 2.56 6.01 5.03
CA LEU A 24 3.51 6.34 3.98
C LEU A 24 4.91 5.88 4.35
N ALA A 25 5.31 6.04 5.61
CA ALA A 25 6.62 5.59 6.07
C ALA A 25 6.76 4.08 5.94
N ILE A 26 5.73 3.33 6.32
CA ILE A 26 5.74 1.87 6.19
C ILE A 26 5.84 1.48 4.72
N THR A 27 5.11 2.18 3.86
CA THR A 27 5.15 1.92 2.43
C THR A 27 6.55 2.07 1.87
N ARG A 28 7.27 3.13 2.27
CA ARG A 28 8.63 3.33 1.82
C ARG A 28 9.54 2.18 2.23
N GLU A 29 9.35 1.68 3.45
CA GLU A 29 10.15 0.56 3.93
C GLU A 29 9.87 -0.70 3.10
N LEU A 30 8.59 -0.98 2.84
CA LEU A 30 8.23 -2.16 2.06
C LEU A 30 8.81 -2.09 0.65
N LEU A 31 8.70 -0.93 0.01
CA LEU A 31 9.26 -0.73 -1.32
C LEU A 31 10.77 -0.88 -1.29
N GLY A 32 11.42 -0.36 -0.26
CA GLY A 32 12.86 -0.45 -0.13
C GLY A 32 13.34 -1.88 0.01
N PHE A 33 12.51 -2.77 0.56
CA PHE A 33 12.86 -4.19 0.64
C PHE A 33 12.43 -4.97 -0.60
N GLY A 34 11.84 -4.31 -1.59
CA GLY A 34 11.55 -4.95 -2.87
C GLY A 34 10.11 -5.36 -3.10
N ALA A 35 9.21 -5.02 -2.19
CA ALA A 35 7.79 -5.37 -2.37
C ALA A 35 7.13 -4.40 -3.35
N ASP A 36 6.11 -4.88 -4.03
CA ASP A 36 5.18 -4.02 -4.75
C ASP A 36 4.05 -3.67 -3.79
N VAL A 37 3.37 -2.56 -4.03
CA VAL A 37 2.36 -2.09 -3.08
C VAL A 37 1.08 -1.62 -3.76
N MET A 38 -0.03 -1.80 -3.05
CA MET A 38 -1.30 -1.15 -3.34
C MET A 38 -1.58 -0.19 -2.19
N LEU A 39 -1.70 1.07 -2.51
CA LEU A 39 -1.94 2.12 -1.52
C LEU A 39 -3.43 2.45 -1.48
N VAL A 40 -3.99 2.48 -0.29
CA VAL A 40 -5.39 2.80 -0.09
C VAL A 40 -5.50 3.97 0.87
N ALA A 41 -6.24 5.00 0.47
CA ALA A 41 -6.54 6.15 1.32
C ALA A 41 -7.77 6.85 0.77
N ARG A 42 -8.35 7.73 1.56
CA ARG A 42 -9.58 8.40 1.15
C ARG A 42 -9.35 9.53 0.15
N ASP A 43 -8.23 10.22 0.26
CA ASP A 43 -7.96 11.40 -0.55
C ASP A 43 -7.25 11.00 -1.83
N ALA A 44 -7.97 11.02 -2.94
CA ALA A 44 -7.42 10.60 -4.23
C ALA A 44 -6.24 11.47 -4.67
N ALA A 45 -6.32 12.77 -4.42
CA ALA A 45 -5.24 13.67 -4.83
C ALA A 45 -3.97 13.39 -4.04
N ALA A 46 -4.11 13.20 -2.72
CA ALA A 46 -2.96 12.89 -1.88
C ALA A 46 -2.35 11.56 -2.26
N LEU A 47 -3.18 10.57 -2.61
CA LEU A 47 -2.69 9.27 -3.06
C LEU A 47 -1.88 9.39 -4.33
N GLN A 48 -2.36 10.17 -5.29
CA GLN A 48 -1.62 10.32 -6.55
C GLN A 48 -0.30 11.03 -6.34
N ASP A 49 -0.27 12.03 -5.46
CA ASP A 49 0.98 12.72 -5.13
C ASP A 49 1.96 11.75 -4.49
N ALA A 50 1.49 10.96 -3.53
CA ALA A 50 2.34 9.98 -2.86
C ALA A 50 2.85 8.94 -3.85
N ARG A 51 1.97 8.46 -4.74
CA ARG A 51 2.37 7.48 -5.73
C ARG A 51 3.45 8.04 -6.64
N GLN A 52 3.27 9.28 -7.08
CA GLN A 52 4.24 9.89 -7.97
C GLN A 52 5.60 9.99 -7.31
N ASP A 53 5.64 10.46 -6.07
CA ASP A 53 6.90 10.57 -5.33
C ASP A 53 7.56 9.21 -5.16
N LEU A 54 6.76 8.22 -4.78
CA LEU A 54 7.29 6.87 -4.56
C LEU A 54 7.76 6.22 -5.86
N ALA A 55 7.06 6.48 -6.96
CA ALA A 55 7.45 5.92 -8.24
C ALA A 55 8.79 6.49 -8.70
N GLU A 56 9.05 7.75 -8.39
CA GLU A 56 10.35 8.34 -8.71
C GLU A 56 11.46 7.75 -7.85
N GLU A 57 11.15 7.47 -6.60
CA GLU A 57 12.11 6.93 -5.66
C GLU A 57 12.36 5.43 -5.91
N PHE A 58 11.32 4.70 -6.33
CA PHE A 58 11.40 3.25 -6.54
C PHE A 58 10.89 2.90 -7.93
N PRO A 59 11.62 3.28 -8.99
CA PRO A 59 11.09 3.12 -10.36
C PRO A 59 10.90 1.68 -10.81
N GLU A 60 11.49 0.72 -10.11
CA GLU A 60 11.37 -0.69 -10.49
C GLU A 60 10.25 -1.40 -9.75
N ARG A 61 9.55 -0.70 -8.87
CA ARG A 61 8.46 -1.30 -8.12
C ARG A 61 7.13 -0.94 -8.74
N GLU A 62 6.16 -1.83 -8.59
CA GLU A 62 4.80 -1.57 -9.04
C GLU A 62 4.03 -0.95 -7.90
N ILE A 63 3.49 0.23 -8.13
CA ILE A 63 2.79 1.00 -7.10
C ILE A 63 1.41 1.32 -7.64
N SER A 64 0.38 0.69 -7.07
CA SER A 64 -1.01 0.91 -7.43
C SER A 64 -1.71 1.72 -6.36
N VAL A 65 -2.77 2.41 -6.71
CA VAL A 65 -3.53 3.21 -5.75
C VAL A 65 -5.02 2.96 -5.90
N LEU A 66 -5.73 3.07 -4.79
CA LEU A 66 -7.18 2.96 -4.77
C LEU A 66 -7.71 3.96 -3.74
N ALA A 67 -8.46 4.96 -4.21
CA ALA A 67 -9.07 5.92 -3.30
C ALA A 67 -10.32 5.25 -2.70
N ALA A 68 -10.30 5.02 -1.41
CA ALA A 68 -11.38 4.32 -0.74
C ALA A 68 -11.38 4.65 0.74
N ASP A 69 -12.58 4.69 1.32
CA ASP A 69 -12.78 4.90 2.74
C ASP A 69 -13.09 3.55 3.37
N VAL A 70 -12.18 3.05 4.22
CA VAL A 70 -12.36 1.73 4.82
C VAL A 70 -13.58 1.66 5.72
N ALA A 71 -14.15 2.80 6.10
CA ALA A 71 -15.37 2.83 6.90
C ALA A 71 -16.63 2.72 6.04
N ASP A 72 -16.53 2.86 4.74
CA ASP A 72 -17.66 2.79 3.83
C ASP A 72 -17.82 1.39 3.27
N ASP A 73 -19.05 0.86 3.28
CA ASP A 73 -19.28 -0.53 2.84
C ASP A 73 -18.95 -0.76 1.38
N GLU A 74 -19.32 0.17 0.52
CA GLU A 74 -19.05 0.02 -0.92
C GLU A 74 -17.55 0.09 -1.18
N ASP A 75 -16.87 0.98 -0.48
CA ASP A 75 -15.43 1.11 -0.65
C ASP A 75 -14.70 -0.13 -0.12
N ARG A 76 -15.16 -0.69 1.00
CA ARG A 76 -14.59 -1.94 1.49
C ARG A 76 -14.78 -3.06 0.48
N ARG A 77 -15.93 -3.07 -0.19
CA ARG A 77 -16.18 -4.07 -1.23
C ARG A 77 -15.17 -3.91 -2.38
N ALA A 78 -14.89 -2.67 -2.78
CA ALA A 78 -13.93 -2.43 -3.85
C ALA A 78 -12.55 -2.93 -3.45
N ILE A 79 -12.15 -2.73 -2.20
CA ILE A 79 -10.87 -3.23 -1.69
C ILE A 79 -10.85 -4.75 -1.73
N LEU A 80 -11.94 -5.38 -1.27
CA LEU A 80 -12.02 -6.85 -1.28
C LEU A 80 -11.99 -7.42 -2.68
N ASP A 81 -12.66 -6.77 -3.62
CA ASP A 81 -12.64 -7.20 -5.02
C ASP A 81 -11.23 -7.15 -5.57
N TRP A 82 -10.51 -6.08 -5.25
CA TRP A 82 -9.12 -5.97 -5.69
C TRP A 82 -8.27 -7.08 -5.08
N VAL A 83 -8.47 -7.35 -3.79
CA VAL A 83 -7.72 -8.41 -3.11
C VAL A 83 -8.02 -9.76 -3.74
N GLU A 84 -9.28 -10.03 -4.06
CA GLU A 84 -9.65 -11.30 -4.70
C GLU A 84 -8.97 -11.47 -6.05
N ASP A 85 -8.90 -10.39 -6.82
CA ASP A 85 -8.27 -10.44 -8.13
C ASP A 85 -6.76 -10.68 -8.03
N HIS A 86 -6.16 -10.32 -6.89
CA HIS A 86 -4.72 -10.41 -6.69
C HIS A 86 -4.35 -11.35 -5.55
N ALA A 87 -5.28 -12.21 -5.14
CA ALA A 87 -5.12 -12.99 -3.92
C ALA A 87 -3.87 -13.85 -3.91
N GLU A 88 -3.51 -14.40 -5.06
CA GLU A 88 -2.32 -15.24 -5.12
C GLU A 88 -1.04 -14.47 -4.85
N GLY A 89 -1.07 -13.16 -5.12
CA GLY A 89 0.10 -12.33 -4.93
C GLY A 89 0.11 -11.50 -3.67
N LEU A 90 -1.04 -11.38 -2.97
CA LEU A 90 -1.09 -10.55 -1.78
C LEU A 90 -0.50 -11.28 -0.58
N ASN A 91 0.60 -10.76 -0.07
CA ASN A 91 1.36 -11.39 1.00
C ASN A 91 1.34 -10.61 2.31
N ILE A 92 1.14 -9.30 2.23
CA ILE A 92 1.28 -8.42 3.38
C ILE A 92 0.09 -7.47 3.42
N LEU A 93 -0.53 -7.35 4.59
CA LEU A 93 -1.63 -6.41 4.79
C LEU A 93 -1.27 -5.50 5.96
N VAL A 94 -1.20 -4.21 5.69
CA VAL A 94 -0.96 -3.22 6.74
C VAL A 94 -2.21 -2.39 6.89
N ASN A 95 -2.91 -2.58 8.00
CA ASN A 95 -4.16 -1.90 8.28
C ASN A 95 -3.87 -0.70 9.19
N ASN A 96 -3.59 0.44 8.58
CA ASN A 96 -3.24 1.65 9.30
C ASN A 96 -4.38 2.66 9.35
N ALA A 97 -5.31 2.59 8.40
CA ALA A 97 -6.41 3.55 8.35
C ALA A 97 -7.32 3.35 9.55
N GLY A 98 -7.76 4.44 10.14
CA GLY A 98 -8.67 4.39 11.28
C GLY A 98 -8.01 4.16 12.61
N GLY A 99 -6.72 3.99 12.63
CA GLY A 99 -6.02 3.71 13.86
C GLY A 99 -5.99 4.87 14.83
N ASN A 100 -6.38 6.02 14.39
CA ASN A 100 -6.33 7.21 15.19
C ASN A 100 -7.68 7.56 15.79
N VAL A 101 -8.51 6.61 15.92
CA VAL A 101 -9.79 6.86 16.52
C VAL A 101 -9.59 7.25 17.95
N THR A 102 -10.05 8.26 18.35
CA THR A 102 -9.92 8.67 19.73
C THR A 102 -11.07 9.53 20.12
#